data_778f630eee795de69c5c163a4bf2ae79
#
_entry.id   778f630eee795de69c5c163a4bf2ae79
#
_cell.length_a   1.000
_cell.length_b   1.000
_cell.length_c   1.000
_cell.angle_alpha   90.00
_cell.angle_beta   90.00
_cell.angle_gamma   90.00
#
_symmetry.space_group_name_H-M   'P 1'
#
loop_
_entity.id
_entity.type
_entity.pdbx_description
1 polymer ?
#
loop_
_entity_poly.entity_id
_entity_poly.type
_entity_poly.pdbx_seq_one_letter_code
_entity_poly.pdbx_strand_id
1 'polypeptide(L)'
;MKLSEVIAKYSSQDEFISVLKSEVIKLGTENSDFIYNPGFIGSCSYSGPAYRFEFDDELCDYVQIVVGPECKGCIFGQTMQNMGWDNEEEMPYFGSISTVLLNHGFHDKEIRVFQEVQSNQDSGASWGEAIKQ
;
A
#
# COMPACT_ATOMS: atom_id res chain seq x y z
N MET A 1 8.80 -12.19 7.80
CA MET A 1 10.08 -11.45 7.68
C MET A 1 9.88 -9.96 7.91
N LYS A 2 10.87 -9.32 8.50
CA LYS A 2 10.95 -7.86 8.55
C LYS A 2 11.21 -7.31 7.15
N LEU A 3 10.91 -6.04 6.93
CA LEU A 3 11.17 -5.42 5.62
C LEU A 3 12.64 -5.49 5.23
N SER A 4 13.56 -5.24 6.17
CA SER A 4 15.00 -5.36 5.89
C SER A 4 15.40 -6.76 5.44
N GLU A 5 14.77 -7.79 5.97
CA GLU A 5 15.02 -9.18 5.56
C GLU A 5 14.47 -9.46 4.16
N VAL A 6 13.31 -8.89 3.84
CA VAL A 6 12.74 -8.98 2.48
C VAL A 6 13.71 -8.33 1.48
N ILE A 7 14.20 -7.14 1.79
CA ILE A 7 15.15 -6.41 0.93
C ILE A 7 16.44 -7.21 0.77
N ALA A 8 16.93 -7.81 1.84
CA ALA A 8 18.20 -8.57 1.84
C ALA A 8 18.16 -9.84 0.99
N LYS A 9 16.99 -10.31 0.58
CA LYS A 9 16.88 -11.48 -0.31
C LYS A 9 17.37 -11.18 -1.74
N TYR A 10 17.49 -9.92 -2.10
CA TYR A 10 17.86 -9.49 -3.44
C TYR A 10 19.33 -9.10 -3.49
N SER A 11 19.95 -9.28 -4.65
CA SER A 11 21.39 -9.05 -4.81
C SER A 11 21.78 -7.58 -4.80
N SER A 12 20.83 -6.68 -5.06
CA SER A 12 21.06 -5.24 -5.10
C SER A 12 19.76 -4.48 -4.82
N GLN A 13 19.89 -3.18 -4.52
CA GLN A 13 18.75 -2.29 -4.39
C GLN A 13 17.97 -2.20 -5.71
N ASP A 14 18.69 -2.14 -6.84
CA ASP A 14 18.06 -2.07 -8.15
C ASP A 14 17.21 -3.30 -8.44
N GLU A 15 17.69 -4.48 -8.05
CA GLU A 15 16.92 -5.71 -8.19
C GLU A 15 15.66 -5.68 -7.33
N PHE A 16 15.77 -5.26 -6.07
CA PHE A 16 14.61 -5.13 -5.19
C PHE A 16 13.57 -4.19 -5.78
N ILE A 17 13.98 -3.01 -6.24
CA ILE A 17 13.07 -2.01 -6.84
C ILE A 17 12.40 -2.57 -8.10
N SER A 18 13.16 -3.28 -8.93
CA SER A 18 12.61 -3.89 -10.15
C SER A 18 11.53 -4.93 -9.82
N VAL A 19 11.78 -5.78 -8.83
CA VAL A 19 10.81 -6.78 -8.39
C VAL A 19 9.60 -6.12 -7.74
N LEU A 20 9.81 -5.11 -6.89
CA LEU A 20 8.73 -4.37 -6.26
C LEU A 20 7.81 -3.76 -7.33
N LYS A 21 8.38 -3.10 -8.32
CA LYS A 21 7.61 -2.52 -9.42
C LYS A 21 6.78 -3.56 -10.17
N SER A 22 7.41 -4.69 -10.50
CA SER A 22 6.76 -5.80 -11.19
C SER A 22 5.59 -6.36 -10.36
N GLU A 23 5.79 -6.55 -9.07
CA GLU A 23 4.78 -7.10 -8.17
C GLU A 23 3.62 -6.12 -7.94
N VAL A 24 3.89 -4.82 -7.86
CA VAL A 24 2.84 -3.79 -7.76
C VAL A 24 1.97 -3.80 -9.02
N ILE A 25 2.59 -3.83 -10.19
CA ILE A 25 1.87 -3.86 -11.47
C ILE A 25 1.02 -5.13 -11.58
N LYS A 26 1.60 -6.27 -11.21
CA LYS A 26 0.89 -7.54 -11.23
C LYS A 26 -0.34 -7.51 -10.33
N LEU A 27 -0.19 -7.03 -9.09
CA LEU A 27 -1.29 -6.95 -8.13
C LEU A 27 -2.38 -6.00 -8.62
N GLY A 28 -1.99 -4.82 -9.12
CA GLY A 28 -2.93 -3.84 -9.65
C GLY A 28 -3.65 -4.31 -10.91
N THR A 29 -3.00 -5.12 -11.74
CA THR A 29 -3.59 -5.70 -12.96
C THR A 29 -4.58 -6.81 -12.60
N GLU A 30 -4.23 -7.68 -11.67
CA GLU A 30 -5.08 -8.78 -11.21
C GLU A 30 -6.30 -8.28 -10.43
N ASN A 31 -6.22 -7.10 -9.83
CA ASN A 31 -7.29 -6.50 -9.04
C ASN A 31 -7.62 -5.09 -9.56
N SER A 32 -7.76 -4.96 -10.88
CA SER A 32 -7.84 -3.65 -11.54
C SER A 32 -9.04 -2.80 -11.11
N ASP A 33 -10.13 -3.42 -10.71
CA ASP A 33 -11.35 -2.71 -10.30
C ASP A 33 -11.40 -2.40 -8.80
N PHE A 34 -10.42 -2.88 -8.04
CA PHE A 34 -10.42 -2.68 -6.59
C PHE A 34 -10.13 -1.22 -6.26
N ILE A 35 -10.95 -0.65 -5.37
CA ILE A 35 -10.79 0.71 -4.86
C ILE A 35 -10.50 0.61 -3.37
N TYR A 36 -9.31 1.07 -2.97
CA TYR A 36 -8.91 1.13 -1.57
C TYR A 36 -9.43 2.42 -0.93
N ASN A 37 -10.00 2.30 0.25
CA ASN A 37 -10.47 3.46 1.00
C ASN A 37 -9.60 3.64 2.25
N PRO A 38 -8.78 4.71 2.33
CA PRO A 38 -7.88 4.93 3.46
C PRO A 38 -8.59 5.42 4.73
N GLY A 39 -9.90 5.69 4.70
CA GLY A 39 -10.65 6.18 5.83
C GLY A 39 -10.39 7.65 6.14
N PHE A 40 -10.66 8.08 7.39
CA PHE A 40 -10.49 9.48 7.81
C PHE A 40 -9.04 9.96 7.74
N ILE A 41 -8.10 9.07 7.95
CA ILE A 41 -6.69 9.43 7.99
C ILE A 41 -6.18 9.85 6.61
N GLY A 42 -6.79 9.33 5.54
CA GLY A 42 -6.39 9.64 4.17
C GLY A 42 -5.05 9.07 3.77
N SER A 43 -4.47 8.21 4.61
CA SER A 43 -3.15 7.60 4.38
C SER A 43 -3.27 6.10 4.21
N CYS A 44 -2.36 5.54 3.44
CA CYS A 44 -2.29 4.10 3.20
C CYS A 44 -2.04 3.33 4.49
N SER A 45 -2.87 2.31 4.75
CA SER A 45 -2.61 1.33 5.79
C SER A 45 -1.93 0.11 5.15
N TYR A 46 -0.76 -0.27 5.66
CA TYR A 46 0.01 -1.36 5.06
C TYR A 46 -0.47 -2.75 5.46
N SER A 47 -1.13 -2.87 6.60
CA SER A 47 -1.55 -4.17 7.13
C SER A 47 -3.01 -4.26 7.51
N GLY A 48 -3.69 -3.14 7.56
CA GLY A 48 -5.08 -3.10 8.00
C GLY A 48 -6.07 -3.18 6.84
N PRO A 49 -7.33 -3.43 7.15
CA PRO A 49 -8.38 -3.41 6.15
C PRO A 49 -8.64 -2.00 5.64
N ALA A 50 -9.27 -1.89 4.48
CA ALA A 50 -9.81 -0.63 4.01
C ALA A 50 -11.07 -0.30 4.82
N TYR A 51 -11.35 0.98 4.99
CA TYR A 51 -12.51 1.45 5.74
C TYR A 51 -13.34 2.39 4.90
N ARG A 52 -14.64 2.37 5.18
CA ARG A 52 -15.58 3.37 4.67
C ARG A 52 -16.23 4.04 5.86
N PHE A 53 -16.49 5.34 5.75
CA PHE A 53 -17.22 6.08 6.79
C PHE A 53 -18.61 6.40 6.28
N GLU A 54 -19.61 6.03 7.06
CA GLU A 54 -21.01 6.32 6.77
C GLU A 54 -21.60 7.11 7.94
N PHE A 55 -22.46 8.08 7.63
CA PHE A 55 -23.17 8.83 8.64
C PHE A 55 -24.31 7.99 9.19
N ASP A 56 -24.33 7.81 10.52
CA ASP A 56 -25.39 7.11 11.23
C ASP A 56 -26.35 8.13 11.82
N ASP A 57 -27.59 8.15 11.34
CA ASP A 57 -28.60 9.11 11.75
C ASP A 57 -29.00 8.93 13.24
N GLU A 58 -28.95 7.71 13.75
CA GLU A 58 -29.31 7.44 15.16
C GLU A 58 -28.23 7.96 16.12
N LEU A 59 -26.95 7.82 15.73
CA LEU A 59 -25.84 8.29 16.54
C LEU A 59 -25.48 9.73 16.27
N CYS A 60 -25.99 10.33 15.19
CA CYS A 60 -25.62 11.65 14.71
C CYS A 60 -24.13 11.81 14.55
N ASP A 61 -23.46 10.76 14.04
CA ASP A 61 -22.01 10.74 13.87
C ASP A 61 -21.64 9.77 12.75
N TYR A 62 -20.38 9.84 12.33
CA TYR A 62 -19.84 8.91 11.33
C TYR A 62 -19.38 7.63 12.01
N VAL A 63 -19.72 6.50 11.40
CA VAL A 63 -19.25 5.19 11.84
C VAL A 63 -18.28 4.62 10.81
N GLN A 64 -17.25 3.95 11.29
CA GLN A 64 -16.24 3.31 10.46
C GLN A 64 -16.69 1.88 10.12
N ILE A 65 -16.77 1.59 8.83
CA ILE A 65 -17.18 0.28 8.35
C ILE A 65 -16.00 -0.36 7.63
N VAL A 66 -15.67 -1.59 8.00
CA VAL A 66 -14.64 -2.37 7.29
C VAL A 66 -15.19 -2.78 5.93
N VAL A 67 -14.51 -2.37 4.87
CA VAL A 67 -14.90 -2.69 3.50
C VAL A 67 -14.11 -3.90 3.05
N GLY A 68 -14.75 -5.03 3.07
CA GLY A 68 -14.16 -6.28 2.64
C GLY A 68 -13.29 -6.93 3.71
N PRO A 69 -13.72 -8.09 4.24
CA PRO A 69 -12.97 -8.80 5.27
C PRO A 69 -11.61 -9.32 4.80
N GLU A 70 -11.39 -9.32 3.48
CA GLU A 70 -10.17 -9.82 2.87
C GLU A 70 -9.15 -8.73 2.54
N CYS A 71 -9.49 -7.46 2.77
CA CYS A 71 -8.56 -6.37 2.50
C CYS A 71 -7.46 -6.36 3.57
N LYS A 72 -6.25 -6.72 3.16
CA LYS A 72 -5.09 -6.86 4.04
C LYS A 72 -4.10 -5.73 3.88
N GLY A 73 -4.60 -4.52 3.63
CA GLY A 73 -3.77 -3.36 3.46
C GLY A 73 -3.89 -2.73 2.07
N CYS A 74 -3.17 -1.64 1.89
CA CYS A 74 -3.10 -0.95 0.61
C CYS A 74 -2.28 -1.74 -0.40
N ILE A 75 -2.18 -1.20 -1.63
CA ILE A 75 -1.46 -1.90 -2.71
C ILE A 75 -0.01 -2.21 -2.32
N PHE A 76 0.70 -1.30 -1.65
CA PHE A 76 2.08 -1.55 -1.21
C PHE A 76 2.16 -2.52 -0.03
N GLY A 77 1.22 -2.44 0.90
CA GLY A 77 1.15 -3.40 2.01
C GLY A 77 0.95 -4.81 1.51
N GLN A 78 0.01 -5.02 0.60
CA GLN A 78 -0.26 -6.33 0.03
C GLN A 78 0.90 -6.82 -0.84
N THR A 79 1.51 -5.91 -1.62
CA THR A 79 2.69 -6.27 -2.41
C THR A 79 3.85 -6.72 -1.52
N MET A 80 4.13 -6.00 -0.44
CA MET A 80 5.20 -6.39 0.48
C MET A 80 4.90 -7.72 1.17
N GLN A 81 3.64 -7.96 1.51
CA GLN A 81 3.22 -9.25 2.06
C GLN A 81 3.47 -10.39 1.06
N ASN A 82 3.17 -10.16 -0.21
CA ASN A 82 3.43 -11.13 -1.27
C ASN A 82 4.93 -11.40 -1.45
N MET A 83 5.76 -10.42 -1.10
CA MET A 83 7.23 -10.54 -1.16
C MET A 83 7.84 -11.12 0.12
N GLY A 84 7.02 -11.41 1.14
CA GLY A 84 7.47 -12.08 2.35
C GLY A 84 7.41 -11.28 3.64
N TRP A 85 7.00 -10.01 3.61
CA TRP A 85 6.80 -9.22 4.81
C TRP A 85 5.59 -9.75 5.59
N ASP A 86 5.70 -9.83 6.91
CA ASP A 86 4.69 -10.48 7.76
C ASP A 86 3.85 -9.53 8.62
N ASN A 87 3.84 -8.26 8.29
CA ASN A 87 3.02 -7.22 8.94
C ASN A 87 3.51 -6.72 10.30
N GLU A 88 4.66 -7.17 10.79
CA GLU A 88 5.00 -6.88 12.18
C GLU A 88 6.05 -5.79 12.36
N GLU A 89 7.01 -5.67 11.46
CA GLU A 89 8.15 -4.81 11.74
C GLU A 89 8.65 -4.03 10.53
N GLU A 90 9.20 -2.86 10.81
CA GLU A 90 9.91 -1.98 9.88
C GLU A 90 9.04 -1.27 8.84
N MET A 91 7.73 -1.44 8.92
CA MET A 91 6.79 -0.57 8.19
C MET A 91 5.79 -0.01 9.19
N PRO A 92 5.49 1.29 9.11
CA PRO A 92 4.47 1.86 9.97
C PRO A 92 3.09 1.28 9.63
N TYR A 93 2.15 1.40 10.56
CA TYR A 93 0.78 0.96 10.30
C TYR A 93 0.20 1.64 9.06
N PHE A 94 0.48 2.93 8.91
CA PHE A 94 0.12 3.70 7.71
C PHE A 94 1.21 4.76 7.44
N GLY A 95 1.21 5.30 6.23
CA GLY A 95 2.14 6.35 5.85
C GLY A 95 2.52 6.31 4.38
N SER A 96 3.53 7.10 4.04
CA SER A 96 4.02 7.26 2.69
C SER A 96 5.03 6.18 2.33
N ILE A 97 4.84 5.54 1.18
CA ILE A 97 5.79 4.52 0.69
C ILE A 97 7.17 5.13 0.44
N SER A 98 7.24 6.39 0.01
CA SER A 98 8.51 7.06 -0.20
C SER A 98 9.30 7.18 1.10
N THR A 99 8.63 7.50 2.22
CA THR A 99 9.27 7.56 3.53
C THR A 99 9.80 6.20 3.95
N VAL A 100 9.01 5.15 3.76
CA VAL A 100 9.44 3.78 4.08
C VAL A 100 10.72 3.42 3.33
N LEU A 101 10.73 3.66 2.02
CA LEU A 101 11.90 3.31 1.20
C LEU A 101 13.11 4.18 1.51
N LEU A 102 12.92 5.48 1.75
CA LEU A 102 14.01 6.36 2.17
C LEU A 102 14.63 5.90 3.49
N ASN A 103 13.81 5.45 4.44
CA ASN A 103 14.30 4.95 5.73
C ASN A 103 15.14 3.67 5.58
N HIS A 104 14.99 2.95 4.48
CA HIS A 104 15.78 1.76 4.17
C HIS A 104 16.91 2.03 3.17
N GLY A 105 17.26 3.30 2.95
CA GLY A 105 18.41 3.69 2.16
C GLY A 105 18.19 3.80 0.65
N PHE A 106 16.97 3.77 0.20
CA PHE A 106 16.67 3.94 -1.22
C PHE A 106 16.59 5.41 -1.59
N HIS A 107 17.17 5.78 -2.72
CA HIS A 107 17.18 7.16 -3.24
C HIS A 107 16.91 7.17 -4.74
N ASP A 108 16.19 6.19 -5.23
CA ASP A 108 15.93 6.00 -6.66
C ASP A 108 14.80 6.91 -7.14
N LYS A 109 14.83 7.23 -8.44
CA LYS A 109 13.72 7.92 -9.11
C LYS A 109 12.42 7.12 -9.05
N GLU A 110 12.53 5.80 -8.94
CA GLU A 110 11.38 4.89 -8.85
C GLU A 110 10.55 5.15 -7.59
N ILE A 111 11.16 5.68 -6.51
CA ILE A 111 10.43 6.05 -5.30
C ILE A 111 9.31 7.04 -5.62
N ARG A 112 9.58 8.00 -6.53
CA ARG A 112 8.59 8.97 -6.95
C ARG A 112 7.42 8.30 -7.67
N VAL A 113 7.72 7.33 -8.54
CA VAL A 113 6.70 6.57 -9.26
C VAL A 113 5.81 5.80 -8.28
N PHE A 114 6.41 5.14 -7.30
CA PHE A 114 5.65 4.44 -6.26
C PHE A 114 4.78 5.39 -5.45
N GLN A 115 5.30 6.58 -5.11
CA GLN A 115 4.52 7.56 -4.37
C GLN A 115 3.32 8.06 -5.19
N GLU A 116 3.46 8.19 -6.50
CA GLU A 116 2.34 8.54 -7.38
C GLU A 116 1.27 7.45 -7.39
N VAL A 117 1.67 6.19 -7.47
CA VAL A 117 0.74 5.06 -7.39
C VAL A 117 -0.03 5.10 -6.07
N GLN A 118 0.67 5.29 -4.96
CA GLN A 118 0.03 5.38 -3.65
C GLN A 118 -0.93 6.56 -3.55
N SER A 119 -0.52 7.72 -4.03
CA SER A 119 -1.35 8.93 -4.03
C SER A 119 -2.61 8.76 -4.86
N ASN A 120 -2.49 8.13 -6.02
CA ASN A 120 -3.64 7.84 -6.88
C ASN A 120 -4.62 6.90 -6.18
N GLN A 121 -4.11 5.85 -5.55
CA GLN A 121 -4.92 4.93 -4.76
C GLN A 121 -5.64 5.65 -3.62
N ASP A 122 -4.91 6.43 -2.85
CA ASP A 122 -5.45 7.13 -1.69
C ASP A 122 -6.48 8.20 -2.08
N SER A 123 -6.42 8.69 -3.30
CA SER A 123 -7.37 9.66 -3.85
C SER A 123 -8.62 9.01 -4.44
N GLY A 124 -8.72 7.69 -4.40
CA GLY A 124 -9.91 6.96 -4.81
C GLY A 124 -9.84 6.28 -6.17
N ALA A 125 -8.71 6.31 -6.84
CA ALA A 125 -8.54 5.58 -8.09
C ALA A 125 -8.56 4.06 -7.84
N SER A 126 -9.10 3.30 -8.80
CA SER A 126 -8.96 1.86 -8.77
C SER A 126 -7.48 1.47 -8.89
N TRP A 127 -7.12 0.29 -8.43
CA TRP A 127 -5.72 -0.15 -8.53
C TRP A 127 -5.24 -0.22 -9.98
N GLY A 128 -6.13 -0.61 -10.91
CA GLY A 128 -5.79 -0.60 -12.33
C GLY A 128 -5.44 0.79 -12.85
N GLU A 129 -6.16 1.82 -12.40
CA GLU A 129 -5.86 3.20 -12.76
C GLU A 129 -4.63 3.73 -12.02
N ALA A 130 -4.49 3.36 -10.75
CA ALA A 130 -3.38 3.84 -9.91
C ALA A 130 -2.01 3.44 -10.45
N ILE A 131 -1.89 2.25 -11.05
CA ILE A 131 -0.62 1.75 -11.61
C ILE A 131 -0.30 2.29 -13.00
N LYS A 132 -1.23 2.98 -13.65
CA LYS A 132 -0.99 3.61 -14.95
C LYS A 132 -0.18 4.89 -14.75
N GLN A 133 0.91 5.00 -15.47
CA GLN A 133 1.80 6.15 -15.42
C GLN A 133 1.80 6.88 -16.75
#